data_b695055a6e2134367bfeb939dcf81229
#
_entry.id   b695055a6e2134367bfeb939dcf81229
#
_cell.length_a   1.000
_cell.length_b   1.000
_cell.length_c   1.000
_cell.angle_alpha   90.00
_cell.angle_beta   90.00
_cell.angle_gamma   90.00
#
_symmetry.space_group_name_H-M   'P 1'
#
loop_
_entity.id
_entity.type
_entity.pdbx_description
1 polymer ?
#
loop_
_entity_poly.entity_id
_entity_poly.type
_entity_poly.pdbx_seq_one_letter_code
_entity_poly.pdbx_strand_id
1 'polypeptide(L)'
;MEKSVTTFRSSTWRWLLGSLAGWGTLLLCLIGVGLVIVVWRWLSNIAVSYELTDQRLIIRRGILNKTTDEIELYRIKDTTIAYSVINQLTDIGTITIRSSDATTSGGDLVLPDIPQGRAIREEIRRLTDAARQLRRVREVDVDVEN
;
A
#
# COMPACT_ATOMS: atom_id res chain seq x y z
N MET A 1 -21.66 8.39 -5.31
CA MET A 1 -21.09 7.06 -5.62
C MET A 1 -19.59 7.16 -5.50
N GLU A 2 -18.98 6.31 -4.67
CA GLU A 2 -17.55 6.20 -4.54
C GLU A 2 -16.96 5.49 -5.77
N LYS A 3 -15.95 6.07 -6.40
CA LYS A 3 -15.32 5.52 -7.59
C LYS A 3 -13.95 4.97 -7.26
N SER A 4 -13.70 3.70 -7.56
CA SER A 4 -12.36 3.13 -7.44
C SER A 4 -11.44 3.74 -8.51
N VAL A 5 -10.30 4.29 -8.07
CA VAL A 5 -9.35 4.96 -8.96
C VAL A 5 -8.25 3.99 -9.38
N THR A 6 -7.73 3.21 -8.43
CA THR A 6 -6.60 2.30 -8.68
C THR A 6 -6.63 1.12 -7.72
N THR A 7 -6.35 -0.07 -8.23
CA THR A 7 -6.11 -1.29 -7.45
C THR A 7 -4.68 -1.75 -7.68
N PHE A 8 -3.92 -1.96 -6.62
CA PHE A 8 -2.53 -2.41 -6.70
C PHE A 8 -2.25 -3.53 -5.69
N ARG A 9 -1.25 -4.34 -6.02
CA ARG A 9 -0.83 -5.49 -5.21
C ARG A 9 0.69 -5.51 -5.07
N SER A 10 1.14 -6.02 -3.96
CA SER A 10 2.55 -6.37 -3.77
C SER A 10 2.98 -7.41 -4.81
N SER A 11 4.17 -7.25 -5.39
CA SER A 11 4.64 -8.09 -6.50
C SER A 11 5.82 -8.95 -6.08
N THR A 12 5.58 -10.25 -5.96
CA THR A 12 6.63 -11.24 -5.63
C THR A 12 7.67 -11.36 -6.74
N TRP A 13 7.24 -11.31 -8.00
CA TRP A 13 8.15 -11.46 -9.14
C TRP A 13 9.16 -10.32 -9.22
N ARG A 14 8.68 -9.09 -9.02
CA ARG A 14 9.55 -7.91 -8.99
C ARG A 14 10.47 -7.90 -7.77
N TRP A 15 10.00 -8.36 -6.61
CA TRP A 15 10.84 -8.53 -5.44
C TRP A 15 11.95 -9.54 -5.69
N LEU A 16 11.64 -10.68 -6.31
CA LEU A 16 12.60 -11.76 -6.60
C LEU A 16 13.75 -11.28 -7.49
N LEU A 17 13.44 -10.51 -8.54
CA LEU A 17 14.41 -10.01 -9.51
C LEU A 17 15.01 -8.66 -9.11
N GLY A 18 14.31 -7.87 -8.30
CA GLY A 18 14.67 -6.49 -7.99
C GLY A 18 15.29 -6.28 -6.61
N SER A 19 15.48 -7.30 -5.81
CA SER A 19 16.09 -7.15 -4.48
C SER A 19 17.28 -8.07 -4.26
N LEU A 20 18.24 -7.65 -3.42
CA LEU A 20 19.36 -8.51 -2.99
C LEU A 20 18.87 -9.78 -2.28
N ALA A 21 17.80 -9.64 -1.47
CA ALA A 21 17.17 -10.77 -0.82
C ALA A 21 16.57 -11.76 -1.83
N GLY A 22 15.98 -11.26 -2.93
CA GLY A 22 15.47 -12.07 -4.03
C GLY A 22 16.57 -12.85 -4.74
N TRP A 23 17.69 -12.22 -5.03
CA TRP A 23 18.86 -12.87 -5.62
C TRP A 23 19.47 -13.92 -4.70
N GLY A 24 19.60 -13.62 -3.39
CA GLY A 24 20.03 -14.61 -2.39
C GLY A 24 19.08 -15.81 -2.33
N THR A 25 17.77 -15.57 -2.44
CA THR A 25 16.76 -16.62 -2.45
C THR A 25 16.85 -17.48 -3.71
N LEU A 26 17.14 -16.91 -4.89
CA LEU A 26 17.37 -17.66 -6.12
C LEU A 26 18.59 -18.59 -6.01
N LEU A 27 19.67 -18.13 -5.38
CA LEU A 27 20.83 -18.98 -5.09
C LEU A 27 20.47 -20.11 -4.11
N LEU A 28 19.68 -19.83 -3.08
CA LEU A 28 19.18 -20.84 -2.14
C LEU A 28 18.18 -21.82 -2.78
N CYS A 29 17.50 -21.46 -3.87
CA CYS A 29 16.64 -22.37 -4.64
C CYS A 29 17.39 -23.57 -5.19
N LEU A 30 18.69 -23.42 -5.51
CA LEU A 30 19.56 -24.54 -5.87
C LEU A 30 19.68 -25.61 -4.77
N ILE A 31 19.42 -25.24 -3.51
CA ILE A 31 19.48 -26.13 -2.32
C ILE A 31 18.07 -26.54 -1.87
N GLY A 32 17.01 -26.16 -2.59
CA GLY A 32 15.61 -26.47 -2.25
C GLY A 32 15.00 -25.57 -1.19
N VAL A 33 15.78 -24.93 -0.34
CA VAL A 33 15.27 -24.04 0.74
C VAL A 33 14.71 -22.74 0.16
N GLY A 34 15.34 -22.22 -0.88
CA GLY A 34 14.90 -20.99 -1.54
C GLY A 34 13.52 -21.13 -2.18
N LEU A 35 13.18 -22.31 -2.69
CA LEU A 35 11.85 -22.56 -3.28
C LEU A 35 10.74 -22.37 -2.23
N VAL A 36 10.95 -22.84 -1.03
CA VAL A 36 9.99 -22.69 0.08
C VAL A 36 9.78 -21.21 0.40
N ILE A 37 10.86 -20.43 0.44
CA ILE A 37 10.79 -18.97 0.70
C ILE A 37 10.03 -18.26 -0.43
N VAL A 38 10.29 -18.62 -1.70
CA VAL A 38 9.59 -18.04 -2.86
C VAL A 38 8.09 -18.34 -2.80
N VAL A 39 7.71 -19.60 -2.57
CA VAL A 39 6.31 -20.01 -2.48
C VAL A 39 5.61 -19.32 -1.31
N TRP A 40 6.25 -19.25 -0.14
CA TRP A 40 5.72 -18.55 1.02
C TRP A 40 5.49 -17.06 0.74
N ARG A 41 6.48 -16.40 0.13
CA ARG A 41 6.38 -14.98 -0.24
C ARG A 41 5.30 -14.74 -1.29
N TRP A 42 5.22 -15.61 -2.30
CA TRP A 42 4.17 -15.55 -3.32
C TRP A 42 2.77 -15.68 -2.71
N LEU A 43 2.59 -16.68 -1.83
CA LEU A 43 1.33 -16.90 -1.12
C LEU A 43 0.95 -15.69 -0.24
N SER A 44 1.92 -15.12 0.46
CA SER A 44 1.72 -13.92 1.29
C SER A 44 1.30 -12.71 0.46
N ASN A 45 1.88 -12.51 -0.72
CA ASN A 45 1.57 -11.39 -1.59
C ASN A 45 0.21 -11.52 -2.29
N ILE A 46 -0.24 -12.75 -2.60
CA ILE A 46 -1.60 -12.99 -3.11
C ILE A 46 -2.65 -12.69 -2.03
N ALA A 47 -2.30 -12.92 -0.77
CA ALA A 47 -3.19 -12.72 0.36
C ALA A 47 -3.51 -11.25 0.64
N VAL A 48 -2.78 -10.29 0.05
CA VAL A 48 -2.98 -8.86 0.31
C VAL A 48 -3.28 -8.12 -0.98
N SER A 49 -4.37 -7.37 -0.99
CA SER A 49 -4.69 -6.44 -2.07
C SER A 49 -5.03 -5.07 -1.52
N TYR A 50 -4.57 -4.04 -2.22
CA TYR A 50 -4.81 -2.65 -1.89
C TYR A 50 -5.67 -2.03 -3.00
N GLU A 51 -6.74 -1.38 -2.62
CA GLU A 51 -7.63 -0.66 -3.52
C GLU A 51 -7.71 0.80 -3.07
N LEU A 52 -7.28 1.69 -3.94
CA LEU A 52 -7.32 3.12 -3.70
C LEU A 52 -8.56 3.70 -4.41
N THR A 53 -9.45 4.28 -3.63
CA THR A 53 -10.63 5.00 -4.12
C THR A 53 -10.41 6.51 -4.00
N ASP A 54 -11.37 7.31 -4.41
CA ASP A 54 -11.36 8.77 -4.25
C ASP A 54 -11.50 9.24 -2.79
N GLN A 55 -12.01 8.37 -1.89
CA GLN A 55 -12.28 8.71 -0.49
C GLN A 55 -11.56 7.84 0.53
N ARG A 56 -11.20 6.60 0.17
CA ARG A 56 -10.62 5.59 1.07
C ARG A 56 -9.50 4.79 0.44
N LEU A 57 -8.62 4.31 1.30
CA LEU A 57 -7.70 3.22 1.00
C LEU A 57 -8.25 1.94 1.65
N ILE A 58 -8.59 0.96 0.84
CA ILE A 58 -9.14 -0.31 1.26
C ILE A 58 -8.03 -1.37 1.20
N ILE A 59 -7.81 -2.07 2.29
CA ILE A 59 -6.79 -3.10 2.43
C ILE A 59 -7.48 -4.41 2.71
N ARG A 60 -7.41 -5.33 1.78
CA ARG A 60 -7.95 -6.68 1.95
C ARG A 60 -6.82 -7.65 2.21
N ARG A 61 -6.88 -8.34 3.34
CA ARG A 61 -5.88 -9.31 3.77
C ARG A 61 -6.51 -10.67 3.99
N GLY A 62 -5.75 -11.72 3.69
CA GLY A 62 -6.07 -13.10 3.98
C GLY A 62 -6.60 -13.90 2.79
N ILE A 63 -6.32 -15.21 2.81
CA ILE A 63 -6.77 -16.18 1.81
C ILE A 63 -8.01 -16.90 2.32
N LEU A 64 -7.94 -17.47 3.52
CA LEU A 64 -9.03 -18.20 4.16
C LEU A 64 -9.88 -17.29 5.04
N ASN A 65 -9.25 -16.53 5.93
CA ASN A 65 -9.89 -15.51 6.75
C ASN A 65 -9.64 -14.14 6.10
N LYS A 66 -10.67 -13.56 5.52
CA LYS A 66 -10.56 -12.25 4.86
C LYS A 66 -10.83 -11.15 5.89
N THR A 67 -9.85 -10.28 6.06
CA THR A 67 -9.98 -9.03 6.82
C THR A 67 -9.96 -7.87 5.83
N THR A 68 -10.86 -6.94 6.00
CA THR A 68 -10.88 -5.69 5.22
C THR A 68 -10.72 -4.53 6.18
N ASP A 69 -9.64 -3.80 6.02
CA ASP A 69 -9.37 -2.56 6.74
C ASP A 69 -9.60 -1.39 5.78
N GLU A 70 -10.24 -0.34 6.24
CA GLU A 70 -10.50 0.87 5.47
C GLU A 70 -9.92 2.07 6.18
N ILE A 71 -9.20 2.92 5.45
CA ILE A 71 -8.65 4.17 5.95
C ILE A 71 -9.19 5.31 5.10
N GLU A 72 -9.86 6.25 5.73
CA GLU A 72 -10.35 7.46 5.07
C GLU A 72 -9.17 8.36 4.70
N LEU A 73 -9.07 8.76 3.43
CA LEU A 73 -7.94 9.52 2.90
C LEU A 73 -7.72 10.85 3.62
N TYR A 74 -8.77 11.55 4.02
CA TYR A 74 -8.62 12.82 4.74
C TYR A 74 -7.93 12.67 6.11
N ARG A 75 -7.93 11.46 6.69
CA ARG A 75 -7.26 11.14 7.97
C ARG A 75 -5.77 10.82 7.82
N ILE A 76 -5.28 10.61 6.61
CA ILE A 76 -3.86 10.36 6.35
C ILE A 76 -3.08 11.63 6.69
N LYS A 77 -2.12 11.51 7.60
CA LYS A 77 -1.27 12.63 8.05
C LYS A 77 -0.01 12.74 7.21
N ASP A 78 0.60 11.61 6.92
CA ASP A 78 1.88 11.54 6.20
C ASP A 78 1.98 10.24 5.39
N THR A 79 2.71 10.31 4.27
CA THR A 79 2.97 9.17 3.40
C THR A 79 4.44 9.20 3.00
N THR A 80 5.19 8.24 3.50
CA THR A 80 6.62 8.08 3.24
C THR A 80 6.85 6.90 2.30
N ILE A 81 7.85 6.97 1.44
CA ILE A 81 8.30 5.86 0.63
C ILE A 81 9.78 5.59 0.90
N ALA A 82 10.11 4.33 1.09
CA ALA A 82 11.49 3.86 1.26
C ALA A 82 11.87 2.89 0.14
N TYR A 83 13.09 3.02 -0.36
CA TYR A 83 13.67 2.13 -1.34
C TYR A 83 14.97 1.54 -0.80
N SER A 84 15.20 0.25 -1.03
CA SER A 84 16.55 -0.29 -0.94
C SER A 84 17.34 0.07 -2.21
N VAL A 85 18.67 -0.01 -2.14
CA VAL A 85 19.55 0.39 -3.26
C VAL A 85 19.18 -0.30 -4.58
N ILE A 86 18.82 -1.58 -4.53
CA ILE A 86 18.42 -2.35 -5.72
C ILE A 86 16.99 -2.05 -6.13
N ASN A 87 16.08 -1.89 -5.17
CA ASN A 87 14.68 -1.57 -5.45
C ASN A 87 14.51 -0.20 -6.11
N GLN A 88 15.50 0.67 -5.97
CA GLN A 88 15.54 1.97 -6.64
C GLN A 88 15.61 1.84 -8.16
N LEU A 89 16.26 0.80 -8.68
CA LEU A 89 16.35 0.53 -10.12
C LEU A 89 15.06 -0.08 -10.70
N THR A 90 14.30 -0.80 -9.87
CA THR A 90 13.07 -1.51 -10.28
C THR A 90 11.79 -0.76 -9.91
N ASP A 91 11.92 0.41 -9.27
CA ASP A 91 10.81 1.23 -8.75
C ASP A 91 9.84 0.43 -7.86
N ILE A 92 10.38 -0.45 -7.02
CA ILE A 92 9.64 -1.16 -5.99
C ILE A 92 9.91 -0.48 -4.65
N GLY A 93 8.87 0.10 -4.05
CA GLY A 93 8.99 0.81 -2.78
C GLY A 93 8.19 0.18 -1.66
N THR A 94 8.58 0.47 -0.44
CA THR A 94 7.76 0.27 0.75
C THR A 94 7.11 1.60 1.09
N ILE A 95 5.80 1.67 1.03
CA ILE A 95 5.04 2.88 1.37
C ILE A 95 4.58 2.75 2.82
N THR A 96 4.89 3.74 3.64
CA THR A 96 4.43 3.84 5.02
C THR A 96 3.44 4.99 5.14
N ILE A 97 2.26 4.69 5.64
CA ILE A 97 1.16 5.65 5.80
C ILE A 97 0.90 5.84 7.28
N ARG A 98 0.94 7.10 7.72
CA ARG A 98 0.50 7.54 9.05
C ARG A 98 -0.89 8.12 8.97
N SER A 99 -1.79 7.60 9.78
CA SER A 99 -3.17 8.06 9.85
C SER A 99 -3.60 8.29 11.30
N SER A 100 -4.65 9.09 11.48
CA SER A 100 -5.35 9.20 12.77
C SER A 100 -6.50 8.20 12.92
N ASP A 101 -6.62 7.26 12.01
CA ASP A 101 -7.66 6.24 12.04
C ASP A 101 -7.40 5.17 13.11
N ALA A 102 -8.47 4.58 13.65
CA ALA A 102 -8.40 3.51 14.63
C ALA A 102 -7.71 2.25 14.08
N THR A 103 -7.82 2.00 12.78
CA THR A 103 -7.15 0.88 12.07
C THR A 103 -5.63 0.96 12.14
N THR A 104 -5.08 2.16 12.32
CA THR A 104 -3.64 2.42 12.47
C THR A 104 -3.26 2.81 13.89
N SER A 105 -4.17 2.66 14.86
CA SER A 105 -3.94 3.04 16.27
C SER A 105 -2.78 2.30 16.94
N GLY A 106 -2.38 1.16 16.39
CA GLY A 106 -1.22 0.37 16.82
C GLY A 106 0.11 0.73 16.17
N GLY A 107 0.14 1.70 15.25
CA GLY A 107 1.35 2.07 14.51
C GLY A 107 1.10 2.51 13.08
N ASP A 108 2.18 2.68 12.33
CA ASP A 108 2.13 3.07 10.92
C ASP A 108 1.66 1.89 10.04
N LEU A 109 0.82 2.17 9.05
CA LEU A 109 0.47 1.18 8.03
C LEU A 109 1.60 1.04 7.03
N VAL A 110 2.15 -0.16 6.90
CA VAL A 110 3.23 -0.46 5.96
C VAL A 110 2.72 -1.28 4.79
N LEU A 111 2.96 -0.79 3.58
CA LEU A 111 2.63 -1.43 2.30
C LEU A 111 3.94 -1.87 1.64
N PRO A 112 4.36 -3.14 1.80
CA PRO A 112 5.62 -3.62 1.25
C PRO A 112 5.51 -3.98 -0.24
N ASP A 113 6.65 -3.94 -0.93
CA ASP A 113 6.85 -4.43 -2.30
C ASP A 113 5.87 -3.82 -3.34
N ILE A 114 5.58 -2.52 -3.21
CA ILE A 114 4.67 -1.81 -4.11
C ILE A 114 5.41 -1.46 -5.41
N PRO A 115 4.98 -2.00 -6.57
CA PRO A 115 5.53 -1.61 -7.86
C PRO A 115 5.08 -0.19 -8.20
N GLN A 116 5.94 0.55 -8.92
CA GLN A 116 5.69 1.96 -9.25
C GLN A 116 5.41 2.81 -8.00
N GLY A 117 6.17 2.56 -6.94
CA GLY A 117 5.91 3.09 -5.61
C GLY A 117 5.81 4.62 -5.59
N ARG A 118 6.60 5.34 -6.41
CA ARG A 118 6.53 6.81 -6.53
C ARG A 118 5.18 7.26 -7.08
N ALA A 119 4.71 6.64 -8.15
CA ALA A 119 3.44 7.00 -8.78
C ALA A 119 2.26 6.74 -7.83
N ILE A 120 2.26 5.59 -7.15
CA ILE A 120 1.23 5.24 -6.17
C ILE A 120 1.24 6.21 -4.99
N ARG A 121 2.41 6.57 -4.45
CA ARG A 121 2.53 7.55 -3.37
C ARG A 121 1.98 8.92 -3.79
N GLU A 122 2.35 9.41 -4.97
CA GLU A 122 1.85 10.72 -5.46
C GLU A 122 0.33 10.67 -5.69
N GLU A 123 -0.21 9.57 -6.15
CA GLU A 123 -1.65 9.40 -6.31
C GLU A 123 -2.37 9.40 -4.96
N ILE A 124 -1.84 8.69 -3.95
CA ILE A 124 -2.37 8.74 -2.57
C ILE A 124 -2.38 10.18 -2.06
N ARG A 125 -1.29 10.91 -2.25
CA ARG A 125 -1.16 12.30 -1.82
C ARG A 125 -2.17 13.21 -2.51
N ARG A 126 -2.27 13.11 -3.84
CA ARG A 126 -3.22 13.88 -4.65
C ARG A 126 -4.67 13.67 -4.18
N LEU A 127 -5.06 12.42 -3.97
CA LEU A 127 -6.42 12.07 -3.53
C LEU A 127 -6.66 12.48 -2.07
N THR A 128 -5.65 12.40 -1.21
CA THR A 128 -5.73 12.89 0.17
C THR A 128 -6.01 14.39 0.21
N ASP A 129 -5.31 15.17 -0.60
CA ASP A 129 -5.50 16.62 -0.67
C ASP A 129 -6.89 16.97 -1.24
N ALA A 130 -7.34 16.26 -2.26
CA ALA A 130 -8.70 16.42 -2.82
C ALA A 130 -9.79 16.08 -1.79
N ALA A 131 -9.65 14.96 -1.06
CA ALA A 131 -10.59 14.55 -0.03
C ALA A 131 -10.68 15.58 1.11
N ARG A 132 -9.56 16.18 1.50
CA ARG A 132 -9.51 17.25 2.50
C ARG A 132 -10.22 18.53 2.03
N GLN A 133 -10.02 18.91 0.77
CA GLN A 133 -10.68 20.10 0.19
C GLN A 133 -12.19 19.94 0.15
N LEU A 134 -12.68 18.79 -0.33
CA LEU A 134 -14.11 18.49 -0.37
C LEU A 134 -14.77 18.54 1.01
N ARG A 135 -14.05 18.08 2.05
CA ARG A 135 -14.56 18.13 3.42
C ARG A 135 -14.64 19.57 3.96
N ARG A 136 -13.63 20.40 3.70
CA ARG A 136 -13.62 21.82 4.10
C ARG A 136 -14.79 22.59 3.49
N VAL A 137 -15.06 22.37 2.20
CA VAL A 137 -16.20 23.03 1.52
C VAL A 137 -17.51 22.63 2.18
N ARG A 138 -17.70 21.34 2.49
CA ARG A 138 -18.93 20.85 3.12
C ARG A 138 -19.15 21.40 4.54
N GLU A 139 -18.07 21.57 5.32
CA GLU A 139 -18.16 22.17 6.67
C GLU A 139 -18.55 23.65 6.61
N VAL A 140 -18.04 24.40 5.63
CA VAL A 140 -18.39 25.82 5.44
C VAL A 140 -19.84 25.98 4.99
N ASP A 141 -20.36 25.11 4.12
CA ASP A 141 -21.76 25.19 3.66
C ASP A 141 -22.76 24.94 4.81
N VAL A 142 -22.44 24.06 5.76
CA VAL A 142 -23.28 23.80 6.94
C VAL A 142 -23.29 24.97 7.91
N ASP A 143 -22.19 25.68 8.06
CA ASP A 143 -22.07 26.84 8.94
C ASP A 143 -22.83 28.09 8.38
N VAL A 144 -23.13 28.13 7.10
CA VAL A 144 -23.86 29.21 6.43
C VAL A 144 -25.38 29.02 6.50
N GLU A 145 -25.86 27.77 6.70
CA GLU A 145 -27.31 27.45 6.80
C GLU A 145 -27.88 27.54 8.23
N ASN A 146 -27.09 27.83 9.26
CA ASN A 146 -27.50 28.02 10.65
C ASN A 146 -27.37 29.50 11.03
#